data_37e414e52da642beb5315feacd8cd550
#
_entry.id   37e414e52da642beb5315feacd8cd550
#
_cell.length_a   1.000
_cell.length_b   1.000
_cell.length_c   1.000
_cell.angle_alpha   90.00
_cell.angle_beta   90.00
_cell.angle_gamma   90.00
#
_symmetry.space_group_name_H-M   'P 1'
#
loop_
_entity.id
_entity.type
_entity.pdbx_description
1 polymer ?
#
loop_
_entity_poly.entity_id
_entity_poly.type
_entity_poly.pdbx_seq_one_letter_code
_entity_poly.pdbx_strand_id
1 'polypeptide(L)'
;PRYFGLRYDAGPSLDYLVYEIIKHPNTRFQALLSGELDQLGLSPDQWIQRADEKPFKDGTLKRYKYLLPQYTYIGWNLRNPLFSDARVRRALTMLIDRERIRKDVYFDLAEIIAGPFFPKSRYTDQTVKPWPYDPAEAKKLLAEAGWKDEDGDGILEKDGRKFTFTMLQIATSSIQQKMMPMIKETLAAAGIDMKIQNVEWSVYLQRLEEQNFEACCLGWQSPFDPDPYQIWHSSQADQRGSSNHIGFKNAEADRIIEELRKTFDVEKRIELAHRFCRILHEEQPYTFLFAPYSLVALSGRYRNVRVFPVGIPDSIMWVPGAEQKKVPGL
;
A
#
# COMPACT_ATOMS: atom_id res chain seq x y z
N PRO A 1 33.48 8.16 16.66
CA PRO A 1 32.23 8.40 15.97
C PRO A 1 31.22 8.90 17.01
N ARG A 2 30.79 10.14 16.88
CA ARG A 2 29.76 10.68 17.76
C ARG A 2 28.42 10.11 17.30
N TYR A 3 27.85 9.25 18.09
CA TYR A 3 26.53 8.69 17.85
C TYR A 3 25.51 9.83 17.68
N PHE A 4 24.66 9.74 16.65
CA PHE A 4 23.60 10.72 16.36
C PHE A 4 22.70 10.97 17.58
N GLY A 5 22.47 9.93 18.42
CA GLY A 5 21.73 10.01 19.67
C GLY A 5 22.36 10.92 20.74
N LEU A 6 23.68 11.07 20.78
CA LEU A 6 24.36 11.94 21.74
C LEU A 6 24.18 13.44 21.41
N ARG A 7 23.83 13.79 20.17
CA ARG A 7 23.55 15.17 19.77
C ARG A 7 22.22 15.72 20.30
N TYR A 8 21.34 14.83 20.78
CA TYR A 8 20.02 15.16 21.25
C TYR A 8 19.77 14.79 22.73
N ASP A 9 20.82 14.63 23.52
CA ASP A 9 20.74 14.14 24.91
C ASP A 9 19.98 12.79 25.05
N ALA A 10 19.94 12.01 23.99
CA ALA A 10 19.39 10.67 24.03
C ALA A 10 20.53 9.69 24.34
N GLY A 11 20.58 9.23 25.57
CA GLY A 11 21.40 8.07 25.94
C GLY A 11 20.95 6.81 25.19
N PRO A 12 21.69 5.68 25.28
CA PRO A 12 21.25 4.41 24.75
C PRO A 12 19.90 4.05 25.38
N SER A 13 18.95 3.81 24.55
CA SER A 13 17.56 3.98 24.91
C SER A 13 16.94 2.72 25.46
N LEU A 14 17.17 1.58 24.81
CA LEU A 14 16.60 0.29 25.18
C LEU A 14 17.69 -0.77 25.05
N ASP A 15 17.79 -1.66 26.04
CA ASP A 15 18.76 -2.77 25.99
C ASP A 15 18.27 -3.87 25.04
N TYR A 16 16.96 -4.06 24.96
CA TYR A 16 16.34 -5.11 24.16
C TYR A 16 15.10 -4.62 23.43
N LEU A 17 14.93 -5.09 22.21
CA LEU A 17 13.71 -5.00 21.43
C LEU A 17 13.19 -6.41 21.17
N VAL A 18 12.04 -6.76 21.76
CA VAL A 18 11.47 -8.10 21.69
C VAL A 18 10.25 -8.09 20.76
N TYR A 19 10.27 -8.95 19.75
CA TYR A 19 9.18 -9.12 18.81
C TYR A 19 8.38 -10.39 19.12
N GLU A 20 7.16 -10.22 19.63
CA GLU A 20 6.24 -11.32 19.90
C GLU A 20 5.42 -11.67 18.65
N ILE A 21 5.46 -12.95 18.25
CA ILE A 21 4.73 -13.42 17.07
C ILE A 21 3.35 -13.95 17.48
N ILE A 22 2.35 -13.08 17.47
CA ILE A 22 0.97 -13.41 17.79
C ILE A 22 0.12 -13.34 16.50
N LYS A 23 -0.39 -14.46 16.02
CA LYS A 23 -1.10 -14.54 14.72
C LYS A 23 -2.43 -13.78 14.69
N HIS A 24 -3.25 -13.91 15.74
CA HIS A 24 -4.60 -13.35 15.75
C HIS A 24 -4.62 -11.86 16.16
N PRO A 25 -5.22 -10.97 15.33
CA PRO A 25 -5.26 -9.52 15.59
C PRO A 25 -5.91 -9.16 16.92
N ASN A 26 -7.00 -9.85 17.30
CA ASN A 26 -7.68 -9.59 18.58
C ASN A 26 -6.84 -9.99 19.77
N THR A 27 -6.10 -11.12 19.70
CA THR A 27 -5.18 -11.56 20.76
C THR A 27 -4.05 -10.54 20.93
N ARG A 28 -3.48 -10.03 19.83
CA ARG A 28 -2.47 -8.95 19.90
C ARG A 28 -3.00 -7.71 20.60
N PHE A 29 -4.23 -7.33 20.28
CA PHE A 29 -4.86 -6.16 20.89
C PHE A 29 -5.11 -6.37 22.39
N GLN A 30 -5.55 -7.56 22.82
CA GLN A 30 -5.70 -7.87 24.25
C GLN A 30 -4.36 -7.86 24.97
N ALA A 31 -3.30 -8.42 24.39
CA ALA A 31 -1.94 -8.39 24.94
C ALA A 31 -1.41 -6.94 25.10
N LEU A 32 -1.77 -6.03 24.20
CA LEU A 32 -1.49 -4.60 24.36
C LEU A 32 -2.26 -4.00 25.57
N LEU A 33 -3.57 -4.28 25.67
CA LEU A 33 -4.41 -3.74 26.75
C LEU A 33 -3.99 -4.26 28.13
N SER A 34 -3.53 -5.51 28.23
CA SER A 34 -3.01 -6.11 29.46
C SER A 34 -1.60 -5.61 29.83
N GLY A 35 -0.93 -4.91 28.91
CA GLY A 35 0.45 -4.45 29.08
C GLY A 35 1.50 -5.55 28.86
N GLU A 36 1.14 -6.68 28.28
CA GLU A 36 2.08 -7.71 27.81
C GLU A 36 2.89 -7.20 26.62
N LEU A 37 2.24 -6.50 25.68
CA LEU A 37 2.89 -5.75 24.61
C LEU A 37 3.00 -4.26 24.98
N ASP A 38 4.13 -3.66 24.65
CA ASP A 38 4.36 -2.24 24.82
C ASP A 38 3.99 -1.41 23.59
N GLN A 39 4.01 -2.03 22.41
CA GLN A 39 3.73 -1.37 21.16
C GLN A 39 2.92 -2.29 20.24
N LEU A 40 1.95 -1.71 19.52
CA LEU A 40 1.18 -2.40 18.50
C LEU A 40 0.74 -1.44 17.40
N GLY A 41 0.88 -1.89 16.14
CA GLY A 41 0.18 -1.26 15.01
C GLY A 41 -1.31 -1.58 15.06
N LEU A 42 -2.16 -0.56 15.07
CA LEU A 42 -3.62 -0.69 15.12
C LEU A 42 -4.23 -0.71 13.73
N SER A 43 -5.30 -1.48 13.55
CA SER A 43 -6.17 -1.32 12.38
C SER A 43 -6.97 0.00 12.48
N PRO A 44 -7.49 0.52 11.35
CA PRO A 44 -8.39 1.68 11.39
C PRO A 44 -9.60 1.47 12.31
N ASP A 45 -10.19 0.29 12.31
CA ASP A 45 -11.30 -0.05 13.23
C ASP A 45 -10.89 0.05 14.70
N GLN A 46 -9.73 -0.56 15.06
CA GLN A 46 -9.22 -0.48 16.43
C GLN A 46 -8.93 0.96 16.82
N TRP A 47 -8.36 1.75 15.91
CA TRP A 47 -8.06 3.15 16.15
C TRP A 47 -9.31 3.98 16.46
N ILE A 48 -10.40 3.77 15.74
CA ILE A 48 -11.65 4.53 15.90
C ILE A 48 -12.52 3.95 17.01
N GLN A 49 -12.80 2.64 16.97
CA GLN A 49 -13.83 2.01 17.81
C GLN A 49 -13.33 1.68 19.23
N ARG A 50 -12.01 1.53 19.41
CA ARG A 50 -11.42 1.15 20.70
C ARG A 50 -10.71 2.32 21.40
N ALA A 51 -10.95 3.55 20.95
CA ALA A 51 -10.37 4.76 21.53
C ALA A 51 -10.77 5.00 22.99
N ASP A 52 -11.92 4.46 23.38
CA ASP A 52 -12.52 4.62 24.70
C ASP A 52 -12.10 3.58 25.75
N GLU A 53 -11.26 2.63 25.36
CA GLU A 53 -10.67 1.67 26.31
C GLU A 53 -9.88 2.38 27.42
N LYS A 54 -10.02 1.87 28.67
CA LYS A 54 -9.43 2.49 29.84
C LYS A 54 -7.94 2.86 29.69
N PRO A 55 -7.05 1.98 29.15
CA PRO A 55 -5.63 2.30 29.01
C PRO A 55 -5.34 3.50 28.10
N PHE A 56 -6.22 3.82 27.14
CA PHE A 56 -6.09 5.02 26.31
C PHE A 56 -6.60 6.28 27.02
N LYS A 57 -7.64 6.14 27.85
CA LYS A 57 -8.22 7.27 28.62
C LYS A 57 -7.33 7.70 29.78
N ASP A 58 -6.71 6.77 30.47
CA ASP A 58 -5.86 7.08 31.63
C ASP A 58 -4.39 7.37 31.27
N GLY A 59 -4.04 7.28 29.99
CA GLY A 59 -2.69 7.55 29.48
C GLY A 59 -1.68 6.40 29.65
N THR A 60 -2.11 5.22 30.11
CA THR A 60 -1.31 4.00 30.12
C THR A 60 -0.84 3.61 28.73
N LEU A 61 -1.70 3.86 27.71
CA LEU A 61 -1.38 3.76 26.30
C LEU A 61 -1.56 5.11 25.63
N LYS A 62 -0.64 5.46 24.74
CA LYS A 62 -0.69 6.66 23.90
C LYS A 62 -0.80 6.27 22.44
N ARG A 63 -1.51 7.06 21.64
CA ARG A 63 -1.73 6.82 20.22
C ARG A 63 -0.95 7.80 19.37
N TYR A 64 -0.31 7.29 18.32
CA TYR A 64 0.46 8.08 17.36
C TYR A 64 0.00 7.75 15.95
N LYS A 65 -0.20 8.79 15.13
CA LYS A 65 -0.57 8.69 13.73
C LYS A 65 0.45 9.44 12.87
N TYR A 66 1.00 8.76 11.89
CA TYR A 66 1.97 9.33 10.95
C TYR A 66 1.92 8.59 9.61
N LEU A 67 2.43 9.23 8.57
CA LEU A 67 2.50 8.64 7.24
C LEU A 67 3.90 8.09 7.01
N LEU A 68 3.99 6.83 6.59
CA LEU A 68 5.24 6.22 6.13
C LEU A 68 5.27 6.17 4.60
N PRO A 69 6.45 6.02 3.98
CA PRO A 69 6.59 5.82 2.53
C PRO A 69 6.13 4.39 2.16
N GLN A 70 4.84 4.16 2.24
CA GLN A 70 4.19 2.91 1.88
C GLN A 70 2.92 3.22 1.09
N TYR A 71 2.55 2.30 0.21
CA TYR A 71 1.31 2.43 -0.55
C TYR A 71 0.70 1.07 -0.86
N THR A 72 -0.61 1.09 -1.14
CA THR A 72 -1.37 -0.06 -1.61
C THR A 72 -1.81 0.16 -3.05
N TYR A 73 -1.98 -0.96 -3.77
CA TYR A 73 -2.31 -0.93 -5.18
C TYR A 73 -3.10 -2.17 -5.59
N ILE A 74 -3.80 -2.08 -6.72
CA ILE A 74 -4.19 -3.24 -7.51
C ILE A 74 -3.22 -3.36 -8.68
N GLY A 75 -2.57 -4.52 -8.79
CA GLY A 75 -1.68 -4.86 -9.90
C GLY A 75 -2.42 -5.67 -10.95
N TRP A 76 -2.42 -5.19 -12.18
CA TRP A 76 -2.98 -5.88 -13.35
C TRP A 76 -1.89 -6.68 -14.03
N ASN A 77 -2.06 -7.99 -14.20
CA ASN A 77 -1.07 -8.78 -14.94
C ASN A 77 -1.13 -8.43 -16.44
N LEU A 78 -0.16 -7.64 -16.90
CA LEU A 78 -0.12 -7.10 -18.26
C LEU A 78 0.12 -8.16 -19.34
N ARG A 79 0.44 -9.41 -18.95
CA ARG A 79 0.51 -10.56 -19.85
C ARG A 79 -0.88 -11.11 -20.18
N ASN A 80 -1.89 -10.80 -19.33
CA ASN A 80 -3.26 -11.14 -19.60
C ASN A 80 -3.84 -10.16 -20.63
N PRO A 81 -4.36 -10.65 -21.78
CA PRO A 81 -4.95 -9.78 -22.82
C PRO A 81 -6.04 -8.83 -22.32
N LEU A 82 -6.76 -9.17 -21.25
CA LEU A 82 -7.75 -8.29 -20.63
C LEU A 82 -7.16 -6.95 -20.21
N PHE A 83 -5.90 -6.94 -19.77
CA PHE A 83 -5.23 -5.77 -19.19
C PHE A 83 -4.12 -5.20 -20.07
N SER A 84 -3.99 -5.64 -21.32
CA SER A 84 -2.94 -5.18 -22.23
C SER A 84 -3.10 -3.72 -22.65
N ASP A 85 -4.36 -3.26 -22.81
CA ASP A 85 -4.70 -1.90 -23.24
C ASP A 85 -4.72 -0.93 -22.04
N ALA A 86 -3.95 0.16 -22.10
CA ALA A 86 -3.89 1.17 -21.05
C ALA A 86 -5.25 1.86 -20.82
N ARG A 87 -6.10 2.00 -21.86
CA ARG A 87 -7.44 2.57 -21.73
C ARG A 87 -8.31 1.71 -20.81
N VAL A 88 -8.20 0.38 -20.92
CA VAL A 88 -8.90 -0.57 -20.06
C VAL A 88 -8.43 -0.42 -18.60
N ARG A 89 -7.12 -0.36 -18.36
CA ARG A 89 -6.58 -0.20 -17.01
C ARG A 89 -6.97 1.14 -16.38
N ARG A 90 -7.01 2.20 -17.19
CA ARG A 90 -7.51 3.52 -16.77
C ARG A 90 -8.99 3.47 -16.43
N ALA A 91 -9.81 2.83 -17.25
CA ALA A 91 -11.23 2.62 -16.98
C ALA A 91 -11.44 1.84 -15.67
N LEU A 92 -10.70 0.74 -15.46
CA LEU A 92 -10.75 -0.01 -14.20
C LEU A 92 -10.40 0.86 -12.99
N THR A 93 -9.40 1.75 -13.13
CA THR A 93 -9.04 2.71 -12.07
C THR A 93 -10.17 3.71 -11.80
N MET A 94 -10.84 4.22 -12.83
CA MET A 94 -11.95 5.17 -12.70
C MET A 94 -13.25 4.53 -12.21
N LEU A 95 -13.37 3.19 -12.28
CA LEU A 95 -14.48 2.44 -11.70
C LEU A 95 -14.32 2.14 -10.21
N ILE A 96 -13.17 2.41 -9.60
CA ILE A 96 -12.93 2.19 -8.17
C ILE A 96 -13.21 3.47 -7.40
N ASP A 97 -14.29 3.49 -6.62
CA ASP A 97 -14.65 4.61 -5.74
C ASP A 97 -13.71 4.66 -4.52
N ARG A 98 -12.52 5.23 -4.75
CA ARG A 98 -11.49 5.33 -3.71
C ARG A 98 -11.88 6.27 -2.58
N GLU A 99 -12.72 7.28 -2.84
CA GLU A 99 -13.22 8.17 -1.79
C GLU A 99 -14.19 7.43 -0.85
N ARG A 100 -15.11 6.64 -1.38
CA ARG A 100 -15.99 5.79 -0.57
C ARG A 100 -15.17 4.78 0.25
N ILE A 101 -14.19 4.11 -0.37
CA ILE A 101 -13.31 3.16 0.33
C ILE A 101 -12.49 3.86 1.42
N ARG A 102 -11.92 5.05 1.13
CA ARG A 102 -11.16 5.83 2.11
C ARG A 102 -12.01 6.15 3.34
N LYS A 103 -13.27 6.54 3.13
CA LYS A 103 -14.21 6.88 4.19
C LYS A 103 -14.68 5.64 4.96
N ASP A 104 -15.16 4.62 4.25
CA ASP A 104 -15.90 3.50 4.87
C ASP A 104 -14.97 2.39 5.41
N VAL A 105 -13.79 2.22 4.81
CA VAL A 105 -12.82 1.17 5.20
C VAL A 105 -11.66 1.74 6.01
N TYR A 106 -11.15 2.90 5.61
CA TYR A 106 -10.01 3.53 6.29
C TYR A 106 -10.42 4.61 7.31
N PHE A 107 -11.69 5.00 7.40
CA PHE A 107 -12.17 6.06 8.30
C PHE A 107 -11.37 7.37 8.14
N ASP A 108 -11.10 7.77 6.90
CA ASP A 108 -10.25 8.91 6.54
C ASP A 108 -8.78 8.80 7.03
N LEU A 109 -8.33 7.58 7.36
CA LEU A 109 -6.97 7.31 7.82
C LEU A 109 -6.04 6.81 6.70
N ALA A 110 -6.24 7.31 5.48
CA ALA A 110 -5.40 7.07 4.33
C ALA A 110 -5.44 8.26 3.37
N GLU A 111 -4.37 8.46 2.60
CA GLU A 111 -4.33 9.42 1.48
C GLU A 111 -4.51 8.67 0.16
N ILE A 112 -5.35 9.17 -0.74
CA ILE A 112 -5.46 8.63 -2.11
C ILE A 112 -4.24 9.10 -2.90
N ILE A 113 -3.60 8.20 -3.63
CA ILE A 113 -2.35 8.48 -4.34
C ILE A 113 -2.46 8.24 -5.84
N ALA A 114 -1.57 8.87 -6.61
CA ALA A 114 -1.49 8.75 -8.07
C ALA A 114 -0.23 8.03 -8.55
N GLY A 115 0.68 7.65 -7.66
CA GLY A 115 1.97 7.06 -8.04
C GLY A 115 2.69 6.38 -6.90
N PRO A 116 3.90 5.83 -7.15
CA PRO A 116 4.59 4.93 -6.25
C PRO A 116 5.42 5.61 -5.16
N PHE A 117 5.61 6.92 -5.25
CA PHE A 117 6.50 7.62 -4.32
C PHE A 117 5.74 8.16 -3.12
N PHE A 118 6.46 8.44 -2.04
CA PHE A 118 5.88 8.97 -0.82
C PHE A 118 5.12 10.29 -1.11
N PRO A 119 3.84 10.41 -0.75
CA PRO A 119 3.00 11.55 -1.15
C PRO A 119 3.57 12.93 -0.79
N LYS A 120 4.34 13.00 0.31
CA LYS A 120 4.96 14.24 0.80
C LYS A 120 6.40 14.42 0.33
N SER A 121 6.89 13.55 -0.54
CA SER A 121 8.24 13.65 -1.10
C SER A 121 8.29 14.68 -2.23
N ARG A 122 9.44 15.34 -2.39
CA ARG A 122 9.75 16.17 -3.57
C ARG A 122 9.81 15.35 -4.87
N TYR A 123 10.02 14.04 -4.77
CA TYR A 123 10.02 13.13 -5.93
C TYR A 123 8.61 12.82 -6.46
N THR A 124 7.56 13.09 -5.70
CA THR A 124 6.18 12.96 -6.14
C THR A 124 5.75 14.19 -6.93
N ASP A 125 5.34 13.99 -8.18
CA ASP A 125 4.80 15.08 -9.00
C ASP A 125 3.40 15.47 -8.49
N GLN A 126 3.34 16.59 -7.77
CA GLN A 126 2.10 17.10 -7.17
C GLN A 126 1.09 17.62 -8.21
N THR A 127 1.50 17.76 -9.47
CA THR A 127 0.60 18.13 -10.58
C THR A 127 -0.21 16.94 -11.09
N VAL A 128 0.29 15.72 -10.91
CA VAL A 128 -0.39 14.47 -11.25
C VAL A 128 -1.44 14.17 -10.19
N LYS A 129 -2.71 14.25 -10.57
CA LYS A 129 -3.83 13.94 -9.67
C LYS A 129 -4.34 12.53 -9.91
N PRO A 130 -4.80 11.82 -8.85
CA PRO A 130 -5.44 10.53 -9.04
C PRO A 130 -6.61 10.62 -10.03
N TRP A 131 -6.76 9.64 -10.93
CA TRP A 131 -7.93 9.55 -11.78
C TRP A 131 -9.19 9.55 -10.93
N PRO A 132 -10.22 10.36 -11.24
CA PRO A 132 -11.43 10.41 -10.43
C PRO A 132 -12.25 9.11 -10.53
N TYR A 133 -13.15 8.89 -9.59
CA TYR A 133 -14.25 7.93 -9.79
C TYR A 133 -15.22 8.51 -10.80
N ASP A 134 -15.24 7.93 -12.00
CA ASP A 134 -16.08 8.37 -13.10
C ASP A 134 -16.52 7.17 -13.95
N PRO A 135 -17.62 6.50 -13.55
CA PRO A 135 -18.15 5.36 -14.29
C PRO A 135 -18.59 5.69 -15.73
N ALA A 136 -18.97 6.93 -16.00
CA ALA A 136 -19.41 7.32 -17.34
C ALA A 136 -18.22 7.37 -18.32
N GLU A 137 -17.14 8.05 -17.94
CA GLU A 137 -15.92 8.08 -18.75
C GLU A 137 -15.26 6.70 -18.82
N ALA A 138 -15.28 5.92 -17.73
CA ALA A 138 -14.76 4.55 -17.75
C ALA A 138 -15.49 3.65 -18.77
N LYS A 139 -16.82 3.69 -18.82
CA LYS A 139 -17.61 2.95 -19.84
C LYS A 139 -17.28 3.39 -21.25
N LYS A 140 -17.06 4.67 -21.47
CA LYS A 140 -16.64 5.20 -22.78
C LYS A 140 -15.27 4.66 -23.18
N LEU A 141 -14.27 4.69 -22.28
CA LEU A 141 -12.94 4.12 -22.52
C LEU A 141 -12.99 2.63 -22.82
N LEU A 142 -13.84 1.87 -22.13
CA LEU A 142 -14.05 0.44 -22.40
C LEU A 142 -14.65 0.23 -23.80
N ALA A 143 -15.65 1.01 -24.18
CA ALA A 143 -16.26 0.94 -25.51
C ALA A 143 -15.26 1.32 -26.62
N GLU A 144 -14.44 2.36 -26.42
CA GLU A 144 -13.36 2.76 -27.32
C GLU A 144 -12.26 1.69 -27.43
N ALA A 145 -12.06 0.89 -26.37
CA ALA A 145 -11.18 -0.26 -26.38
C ALA A 145 -11.81 -1.51 -27.03
N GLY A 146 -13.08 -1.43 -27.45
CA GLY A 146 -13.81 -2.49 -28.15
C GLY A 146 -14.61 -3.42 -27.24
N TRP A 147 -14.79 -3.10 -25.95
CA TRP A 147 -15.58 -3.88 -25.01
C TRP A 147 -17.06 -3.46 -25.06
N LYS A 148 -17.96 -4.40 -25.34
CA LYS A 148 -19.40 -4.19 -25.43
C LYS A 148 -20.14 -5.41 -24.90
N ASP A 149 -21.33 -5.24 -24.37
CA ASP A 149 -22.26 -6.31 -24.08
C ASP A 149 -22.93 -6.73 -25.39
N GLU A 150 -22.47 -7.84 -26.00
CA GLU A 150 -22.89 -8.28 -27.33
C GLU A 150 -24.10 -9.23 -27.28
N ASP A 151 -24.21 -10.03 -26.21
CA ASP A 151 -25.29 -11.01 -26.04
C ASP A 151 -26.42 -10.54 -25.10
N GLY A 152 -26.26 -9.40 -24.44
CA GLY A 152 -27.26 -8.78 -23.56
C GLY A 152 -27.34 -9.40 -22.18
N ASP A 153 -26.31 -10.16 -21.73
CA ASP A 153 -26.29 -10.77 -20.41
C ASP A 153 -25.75 -9.83 -19.30
N GLY A 154 -25.34 -8.62 -19.69
CA GLY A 154 -24.84 -7.58 -18.79
C GLY A 154 -23.34 -7.65 -18.53
N ILE A 155 -22.60 -8.55 -19.19
CA ILE A 155 -21.15 -8.65 -19.13
C ILE A 155 -20.56 -8.20 -20.46
N LEU A 156 -19.51 -7.38 -20.41
CA LEU A 156 -18.83 -6.90 -21.61
C LEU A 156 -18.04 -8.03 -22.27
N GLU A 157 -18.09 -8.06 -23.62
CA GLU A 157 -17.30 -8.95 -24.45
C GLU A 157 -16.40 -8.17 -25.40
N LYS A 158 -15.33 -8.84 -25.82
CA LYS A 158 -14.46 -8.46 -26.93
C LYS A 158 -13.84 -9.69 -27.57
N ASP A 159 -13.93 -9.82 -28.89
CA ASP A 159 -13.37 -10.93 -29.64
C ASP A 159 -13.85 -12.30 -29.11
N GLY A 160 -15.13 -12.43 -28.74
CA GLY A 160 -15.75 -13.62 -28.16
C GLY A 160 -15.31 -13.95 -26.72
N ARG A 161 -14.63 -13.06 -26.04
CA ARG A 161 -14.17 -13.23 -24.66
C ARG A 161 -14.92 -12.29 -23.71
N LYS A 162 -15.56 -12.87 -22.68
CA LYS A 162 -16.19 -12.09 -21.61
C LYS A 162 -15.16 -11.39 -20.72
N PHE A 163 -15.49 -10.20 -20.24
CA PHE A 163 -14.66 -9.47 -19.28
C PHE A 163 -14.82 -10.04 -17.88
N THR A 164 -14.26 -11.22 -17.69
CA THR A 164 -14.26 -11.92 -16.40
C THR A 164 -12.82 -12.16 -15.98
N PHE A 165 -12.50 -11.86 -14.72
CA PHE A 165 -11.18 -12.11 -14.15
C PHE A 165 -11.23 -12.40 -12.65
N THR A 166 -10.13 -12.97 -12.14
CA THR A 166 -9.94 -13.29 -10.73
C THR A 166 -9.00 -12.31 -10.05
N MET A 167 -9.47 -11.70 -8.96
CA MET A 167 -8.68 -10.87 -8.05
C MET A 167 -8.15 -11.72 -6.90
N LEU A 168 -6.83 -11.83 -6.76
CA LEU A 168 -6.24 -12.46 -5.59
C LEU A 168 -6.37 -11.54 -4.36
N GLN A 169 -6.87 -12.11 -3.27
CA GLN A 169 -7.05 -11.45 -1.99
C GLN A 169 -6.35 -12.25 -0.88
N ILE A 170 -5.65 -11.55 0.01
CA ILE A 170 -5.03 -12.16 1.18
C ILE A 170 -6.13 -12.50 2.20
N ALA A 171 -6.28 -13.80 2.52
CA ALA A 171 -7.36 -14.31 3.37
C ALA A 171 -7.43 -13.66 4.76
N THR A 172 -6.29 -13.24 5.32
CA THR A 172 -6.20 -12.63 6.65
C THR A 172 -6.27 -11.11 6.65
N SER A 173 -6.39 -10.46 5.48
CA SER A 173 -6.45 -9.00 5.38
C SER A 173 -7.85 -8.45 5.58
N SER A 174 -8.15 -7.93 6.77
CA SER A 174 -9.45 -7.32 7.07
C SER A 174 -9.79 -6.12 6.17
N ILE A 175 -8.79 -5.37 5.75
CA ILE A 175 -8.95 -4.24 4.81
C ILE A 175 -9.40 -4.74 3.45
N GLN A 176 -8.72 -5.75 2.88
CA GLN A 176 -9.10 -6.31 1.59
C GLN A 176 -10.48 -6.97 1.64
N GLN A 177 -10.81 -7.68 2.73
CA GLN A 177 -12.14 -8.30 2.91
C GLN A 177 -13.28 -7.29 2.87
N LYS A 178 -13.06 -6.05 3.33
CA LYS A 178 -14.04 -4.96 3.25
C LYS A 178 -14.03 -4.26 1.88
N MET A 179 -12.86 -4.03 1.34
CA MET A 179 -12.66 -3.23 0.13
C MET A 179 -13.07 -3.99 -1.15
N MET A 180 -12.72 -5.28 -1.27
CA MET A 180 -12.93 -6.03 -2.52
C MET A 180 -14.40 -6.19 -2.90
N PRO A 181 -15.36 -6.43 -1.98
CA PRO A 181 -16.78 -6.43 -2.34
C PRO A 181 -17.27 -5.08 -2.91
N MET A 182 -16.77 -3.95 -2.38
CA MET A 182 -17.13 -2.62 -2.90
C MET A 182 -16.62 -2.41 -4.33
N ILE A 183 -15.38 -2.86 -4.61
CA ILE A 183 -14.81 -2.81 -5.96
C ILE A 183 -15.58 -3.75 -6.90
N LYS A 184 -15.92 -4.95 -6.46
CA LYS A 184 -16.73 -5.89 -7.25
C LYS A 184 -18.08 -5.28 -7.64
N GLU A 185 -18.74 -4.61 -6.72
CA GLU A 185 -20.02 -3.92 -6.96
C GLU A 185 -19.91 -2.90 -8.08
N THR A 186 -18.90 -2.01 -8.01
CA THR A 186 -18.73 -0.94 -9.01
C THR A 186 -18.30 -1.46 -10.38
N LEU A 187 -17.48 -2.51 -10.43
CA LEU A 187 -17.07 -3.17 -11.65
C LEU A 187 -18.26 -3.91 -12.32
N ALA A 188 -19.07 -4.62 -11.52
CA ALA A 188 -20.27 -5.30 -12.03
C ALA A 188 -21.28 -4.31 -12.64
N ALA A 189 -21.47 -3.14 -12.04
CA ALA A 189 -22.31 -2.07 -12.60
C ALA A 189 -21.79 -1.52 -13.95
N ALA A 190 -20.55 -1.83 -14.31
CA ALA A 190 -19.95 -1.49 -15.59
C ALA A 190 -19.82 -2.69 -16.54
N GLY A 191 -20.43 -3.84 -16.22
CA GLY A 191 -20.40 -5.04 -17.05
C GLY A 191 -19.13 -5.88 -16.91
N ILE A 192 -18.44 -5.81 -15.77
CA ILE A 192 -17.20 -6.55 -15.52
C ILE A 192 -17.41 -7.54 -14.38
N ASP A 193 -17.20 -8.85 -14.63
CA ASP A 193 -17.32 -9.89 -13.63
C ASP A 193 -15.99 -10.16 -12.93
N MET A 194 -15.78 -9.54 -11.76
CA MET A 194 -14.63 -9.80 -10.91
C MET A 194 -14.92 -10.92 -9.91
N LYS A 195 -14.17 -12.01 -9.97
CA LYS A 195 -14.18 -13.09 -8.97
C LYS A 195 -13.13 -12.82 -7.91
N ILE A 196 -13.49 -12.99 -6.63
CA ILE A 196 -12.55 -12.80 -5.52
C ILE A 196 -12.04 -14.18 -5.08
N GLN A 197 -10.72 -14.37 -5.09
CA GLN A 197 -10.08 -15.58 -4.61
C GLN A 197 -9.26 -15.30 -3.35
N ASN A 198 -9.73 -15.80 -2.21
CA ASN A 198 -9.01 -15.75 -0.94
C ASN A 198 -7.91 -16.81 -0.91
N VAL A 199 -6.68 -16.40 -0.64
CA VAL A 199 -5.54 -17.30 -0.50
C VAL A 199 -4.70 -16.96 0.73
N GLU A 200 -4.06 -17.97 1.30
CA GLU A 200 -3.08 -17.77 2.37
C GLU A 200 -1.82 -17.07 1.84
N TRP A 201 -1.12 -16.38 2.72
CA TRP A 201 0.02 -15.54 2.36
C TRP A 201 1.11 -16.28 1.57
N SER A 202 1.47 -17.50 1.96
CA SER A 202 2.47 -18.32 1.27
C SER A 202 2.05 -18.66 -0.17
N VAL A 203 0.77 -19.01 -0.37
CA VAL A 203 0.20 -19.29 -1.70
C VAL A 203 0.14 -18.00 -2.53
N TYR A 204 -0.20 -16.89 -1.90
CA TYR A 204 -0.22 -15.57 -2.54
C TYR A 204 1.15 -15.21 -3.12
N LEU A 205 2.21 -15.32 -2.30
CA LEU A 205 3.58 -15.07 -2.74
C LEU A 205 4.01 -16.01 -3.85
N GLN A 206 3.74 -17.31 -3.73
CA GLN A 206 4.06 -18.30 -4.77
C GLN A 206 3.43 -17.92 -6.11
N ARG A 207 2.15 -17.53 -6.13
CA ARG A 207 1.47 -17.11 -7.36
C ARG A 207 2.07 -15.85 -7.98
N LEU A 208 2.50 -14.89 -7.17
CA LEU A 208 3.21 -13.70 -7.67
C LEU A 208 4.57 -14.08 -8.27
N GLU A 209 5.35 -14.92 -7.59
CA GLU A 209 6.65 -15.41 -8.08
C GLU A 209 6.53 -16.18 -9.39
N GLU A 210 5.50 -17.00 -9.51
CA GLU A 210 5.19 -17.78 -10.72
C GLU A 210 4.47 -16.96 -11.78
N GLN A 211 4.12 -15.69 -11.47
CA GLN A 211 3.35 -14.80 -12.35
C GLN A 211 1.99 -15.41 -12.75
N ASN A 212 1.48 -16.32 -11.93
CA ASN A 212 0.24 -17.08 -12.12
C ASN A 212 -0.93 -16.42 -11.40
N PHE A 213 -1.35 -15.27 -11.87
CA PHE A 213 -2.51 -14.52 -11.39
C PHE A 213 -3.03 -13.61 -12.50
N GLU A 214 -4.26 -13.12 -12.38
CA GLU A 214 -4.84 -12.14 -13.31
C GLU A 214 -4.77 -10.73 -12.72
N ALA A 215 -5.26 -10.53 -11.50
CA ALA A 215 -5.12 -9.30 -10.76
C ALA A 215 -4.79 -9.59 -9.29
N CYS A 216 -4.09 -8.67 -8.64
CA CYS A 216 -3.69 -8.82 -7.25
C CYS A 216 -3.82 -7.50 -6.49
N CYS A 217 -4.04 -7.55 -5.17
CA CYS A 217 -4.02 -6.37 -4.31
C CYS A 217 -2.92 -6.52 -3.26
N LEU A 218 -1.95 -5.61 -3.29
CA LEU A 218 -0.78 -5.66 -2.40
C LEU A 218 -0.34 -4.25 -2.01
N GLY A 219 0.77 -4.14 -1.29
CA GLY A 219 1.42 -2.88 -0.94
C GLY A 219 2.93 -2.95 -1.06
N TRP A 220 3.54 -1.79 -1.22
CA TRP A 220 4.98 -1.62 -1.17
C TRP A 220 5.37 -0.64 -0.07
N GLN A 221 6.53 -0.88 0.52
CA GLN A 221 7.27 0.16 1.22
C GLN A 221 8.31 0.72 0.25
N SER A 222 8.33 2.03 0.11
CA SER A 222 9.27 2.73 -0.77
C SER A 222 10.40 3.34 0.05
N PRO A 223 11.63 3.37 -0.45
CA PRO A 223 12.68 4.19 0.15
C PRO A 223 12.34 5.68 -0.01
N PHE A 224 12.91 6.53 0.85
CA PHE A 224 12.76 7.99 0.73
C PHE A 224 13.49 8.53 -0.50
N ASP A 225 14.63 7.93 -0.84
CA ASP A 225 15.32 8.16 -2.10
C ASP A 225 14.93 7.07 -3.11
N PRO A 226 14.17 7.43 -4.17
CA PRO A 226 13.54 6.44 -5.02
C PRO A 226 14.55 5.68 -5.88
N ASP A 227 14.44 4.34 -5.88
CA ASP A 227 15.02 3.46 -6.90
C ASP A 227 13.92 2.55 -7.44
N PRO A 228 13.28 2.92 -8.56
CA PRO A 228 12.17 2.16 -9.12
C PRO A 228 12.58 0.92 -9.93
N TYR A 229 13.87 0.62 -10.06
CA TYR A 229 14.39 -0.42 -10.95
C TYR A 229 13.77 -1.80 -10.71
N GLN A 230 13.76 -2.25 -9.44
CA GLN A 230 13.33 -3.60 -9.09
C GLN A 230 11.87 -3.87 -9.46
N ILE A 231 11.00 -2.86 -9.35
CA ILE A 231 9.56 -3.02 -9.57
C ILE A 231 9.17 -2.72 -11.01
N TRP A 232 9.89 -1.80 -11.68
CA TRP A 232 9.39 -1.18 -12.89
C TRP A 232 10.26 -1.34 -14.13
N HIS A 233 11.53 -1.73 -14.01
CA HIS A 233 12.40 -1.89 -15.18
C HIS A 233 12.01 -3.13 -15.98
N SER A 234 11.99 -3.03 -17.32
CA SER A 234 11.57 -4.10 -18.23
C SER A 234 12.38 -5.38 -18.08
N SER A 235 13.68 -5.28 -17.72
CA SER A 235 14.53 -6.45 -17.49
C SER A 235 14.06 -7.33 -16.32
N GLN A 236 13.23 -6.78 -15.43
CA GLN A 236 12.67 -7.50 -14.30
C GLN A 236 11.35 -8.20 -14.63
N ALA A 237 10.70 -7.83 -15.74
CA ALA A 237 9.35 -8.25 -16.07
C ALA A 237 9.21 -9.77 -16.24
N ASP A 238 10.19 -10.43 -16.89
CA ASP A 238 10.12 -11.86 -17.20
C ASP A 238 10.95 -12.73 -16.24
N GLN A 239 11.49 -12.14 -15.19
CA GLN A 239 12.27 -12.87 -14.19
C GLN A 239 11.35 -13.43 -13.10
N ARG A 240 11.38 -14.75 -12.91
CA ARG A 240 10.69 -15.40 -11.80
C ARG A 240 11.17 -14.86 -10.46
N GLY A 241 10.24 -14.59 -9.56
CA GLY A 241 10.55 -14.03 -8.22
C GLY A 241 10.95 -12.56 -8.21
N SER A 242 10.90 -11.87 -9.35
CA SER A 242 11.13 -10.43 -9.39
C SER A 242 9.92 -9.64 -8.83
N SER A 243 10.17 -8.40 -8.42
CA SER A 243 9.11 -7.51 -7.93
C SER A 243 8.26 -6.91 -9.06
N ASN A 244 8.68 -7.02 -10.32
CA ASN A 244 7.85 -6.66 -11.48
C ASN A 244 6.86 -7.79 -11.81
N HIS A 245 6.04 -8.16 -10.84
CA HIS A 245 5.10 -9.29 -10.95
C HIS A 245 4.13 -9.13 -12.12
N ILE A 246 3.72 -7.89 -12.39
CA ILE A 246 2.70 -7.59 -13.41
C ILE A 246 3.25 -7.60 -14.84
N GLY A 247 4.57 -7.67 -15.04
CA GLY A 247 5.19 -7.68 -16.36
C GLY A 247 5.19 -6.32 -17.07
N PHE A 248 5.31 -5.23 -16.32
CA PHE A 248 5.40 -3.89 -16.90
C PHE A 248 6.67 -3.73 -17.74
N LYS A 249 6.51 -3.22 -18.95
CA LYS A 249 7.60 -2.90 -19.88
C LYS A 249 7.32 -1.57 -20.56
N ASN A 250 8.27 -0.64 -20.45
CA ASN A 250 8.19 0.65 -21.12
C ASN A 250 9.61 1.20 -21.33
N ALA A 251 10.03 1.34 -22.59
CA ALA A 251 11.38 1.74 -22.93
C ALA A 251 11.76 3.17 -22.49
N GLU A 252 10.78 4.08 -22.35
CA GLU A 252 11.06 5.42 -21.81
C GLU A 252 11.24 5.35 -20.29
N ALA A 253 10.39 4.59 -19.59
CA ALA A 253 10.54 4.34 -18.16
C ALA A 253 11.91 3.72 -17.85
N ASP A 254 12.35 2.73 -18.63
CA ASP A 254 13.67 2.09 -18.46
C ASP A 254 14.80 3.11 -18.54
N ARG A 255 14.81 3.96 -19.58
CA ARG A 255 15.82 5.02 -19.73
C ARG A 255 15.84 6.00 -18.56
N ILE A 256 14.65 6.40 -18.10
CA ILE A 256 14.53 7.30 -16.94
C ILE A 256 15.06 6.62 -15.67
N ILE A 257 14.73 5.36 -15.43
CA ILE A 257 15.18 4.57 -14.28
C ILE A 257 16.72 4.46 -14.28
N GLU A 258 17.31 4.14 -15.43
CA GLU A 258 18.76 4.03 -15.57
C GLU A 258 19.47 5.38 -15.35
N GLU A 259 18.91 6.45 -15.89
CA GLU A 259 19.46 7.81 -15.70
C GLU A 259 19.32 8.24 -14.24
N LEU A 260 18.19 7.97 -13.58
CA LEU A 260 17.96 8.28 -12.18
C LEU A 260 19.01 7.63 -11.28
N ARG A 261 19.41 6.37 -11.55
CA ARG A 261 20.43 5.64 -10.80
C ARG A 261 21.85 6.18 -11.00
N LYS A 262 22.13 6.86 -12.11
CA LYS A 262 23.44 7.45 -12.45
C LYS A 262 23.54 8.94 -12.06
N THR A 263 22.41 9.58 -11.70
CA THR A 263 22.35 11.01 -11.44
C THR A 263 22.46 11.29 -9.94
N PHE A 264 23.44 12.11 -9.54
CA PHE A 264 23.64 12.56 -8.15
C PHE A 264 23.02 13.94 -7.88
N ASP A 265 22.79 14.73 -8.91
CA ASP A 265 22.11 16.03 -8.78
C ASP A 265 20.65 15.82 -8.37
N VAL A 266 20.27 16.40 -7.22
CA VAL A 266 18.96 16.17 -6.60
C VAL A 266 17.83 16.76 -7.44
N GLU A 267 18.01 17.94 -8.03
CA GLU A 267 16.95 18.58 -8.82
C GLU A 267 16.70 17.80 -10.12
N LYS A 268 17.75 17.34 -10.77
CA LYS A 268 17.64 16.48 -11.94
C LYS A 268 16.99 15.14 -11.60
N ARG A 269 17.28 14.55 -10.42
CA ARG A 269 16.61 13.33 -9.95
C ARG A 269 15.11 13.57 -9.76
N ILE A 270 14.73 14.74 -9.23
CA ILE A 270 13.32 15.12 -9.04
C ILE A 270 12.61 15.22 -10.40
N GLU A 271 13.21 15.87 -11.40
CA GLU A 271 12.65 15.95 -12.76
C GLU A 271 12.43 14.57 -13.37
N LEU A 272 13.43 13.68 -13.26
CA LEU A 272 13.33 12.30 -13.74
C LEU A 272 12.21 11.53 -13.04
N ALA A 273 12.10 11.66 -11.72
CA ALA A 273 11.06 11.04 -10.94
C ALA A 273 9.66 11.55 -11.33
N HIS A 274 9.51 12.85 -11.59
CA HIS A 274 8.24 13.43 -12.06
C HIS A 274 7.88 12.89 -13.45
N ARG A 275 8.83 12.80 -14.38
CA ARG A 275 8.58 12.19 -15.70
C ARG A 275 8.14 10.73 -15.56
N PHE A 276 8.81 9.97 -14.70
CA PHE A 276 8.45 8.59 -14.41
C PHE A 276 7.03 8.47 -13.83
N CYS A 277 6.66 9.34 -12.88
CA CYS A 277 5.30 9.38 -12.33
C CYS A 277 4.24 9.59 -13.41
N ARG A 278 4.50 10.48 -14.39
CA ARG A 278 3.56 10.73 -15.49
C ARG A 278 3.38 9.51 -16.39
N ILE A 279 4.46 8.79 -16.70
CA ILE A 279 4.37 7.53 -17.46
C ILE A 279 3.47 6.52 -16.72
N LEU A 280 3.71 6.29 -15.43
CA LEU A 280 2.89 5.37 -14.66
C LEU A 280 1.43 5.82 -14.53
N HIS A 281 1.20 7.14 -14.47
CA HIS A 281 -0.14 7.70 -14.44
C HIS A 281 -0.90 7.46 -15.74
N GLU A 282 -0.25 7.60 -16.88
CA GLU A 282 -0.87 7.35 -18.20
C GLU A 282 -1.04 5.86 -18.49
N GLU A 283 -0.04 5.06 -18.17
CA GLU A 283 -0.05 3.63 -18.45
C GLU A 283 -0.92 2.83 -17.47
N GLN A 284 -1.16 3.33 -16.26
CA GLN A 284 -1.92 2.64 -15.19
C GLN A 284 -1.58 1.16 -15.04
N PRO A 285 -0.29 0.78 -14.94
CA PRO A 285 0.07 -0.62 -14.71
C PRO A 285 -0.39 -1.12 -13.35
N TYR A 286 -0.47 -0.20 -12.39
CA TYR A 286 -1.18 -0.34 -11.12
C TYR A 286 -2.34 0.66 -11.07
N THR A 287 -3.46 0.26 -10.49
CA THR A 287 -4.35 1.21 -9.86
C THR A 287 -3.75 1.56 -8.51
N PHE A 288 -3.13 2.73 -8.39
CA PHE A 288 -2.66 3.26 -7.13
C PHE A 288 -3.86 3.57 -6.23
N LEU A 289 -3.88 3.00 -5.03
CA LEU A 289 -5.01 3.12 -4.13
C LEU A 289 -4.71 4.14 -3.04
N PHE A 290 -3.98 3.73 -2.01
CA PHE A 290 -3.83 4.51 -0.78
C PHE A 290 -2.41 4.48 -0.24
N ALA A 291 -2.01 5.59 0.40
CA ALA A 291 -0.97 5.62 1.41
C ALA A 291 -1.65 5.64 2.79
N PRO A 292 -1.78 4.48 3.47
CA PRO A 292 -2.43 4.42 4.77
C PRO A 292 -1.56 5.05 5.85
N TYR A 293 -2.19 5.71 6.82
CA TYR A 293 -1.49 6.15 8.02
C TYR A 293 -1.06 4.95 8.87
N SER A 294 0.15 5.00 9.37
CA SER A 294 0.59 4.14 10.47
C SER A 294 -0.07 4.60 11.75
N LEU A 295 -0.81 3.70 12.36
CA LEU A 295 -1.59 3.92 13.57
C LEU A 295 -0.95 3.09 14.68
N VAL A 296 -0.25 3.72 15.59
CA VAL A 296 0.54 3.02 16.61
C VAL A 296 -0.01 3.33 17.99
N ALA A 297 -0.25 2.30 18.78
CA ALA A 297 -0.39 2.42 20.22
C ALA A 297 0.93 2.04 20.90
N LEU A 298 1.35 2.87 21.85
CA LEU A 298 2.59 2.73 22.57
C LEU A 298 2.36 2.94 24.07
N SER A 299 2.98 2.12 24.89
CA SER A 299 2.93 2.26 26.36
C SER A 299 3.37 3.64 26.82
N GLY A 300 2.62 4.24 27.73
CA GLY A 300 2.89 5.55 28.31
C GLY A 300 4.15 5.61 29.17
N ARG A 301 4.75 4.47 29.51
CA ARG A 301 6.02 4.38 30.24
C ARG A 301 7.22 4.89 29.44
N TYR A 302 7.13 4.93 28.11
CA TYR A 302 8.20 5.46 27.26
C TYR A 302 8.26 6.99 27.33
N ARG A 303 9.49 7.51 27.40
CA ARG A 303 9.82 8.95 27.37
C ARG A 303 10.52 9.28 26.07
N ASN A 304 10.57 10.57 25.73
CA ASN A 304 11.17 11.10 24.50
C ASN A 304 10.61 10.49 23.22
N VAL A 305 9.33 10.12 23.21
CA VAL A 305 8.64 9.62 22.02
C VAL A 305 8.43 10.79 21.05
N ARG A 306 9.05 10.75 19.88
CA ARG A 306 8.94 11.74 18.82
C ARG A 306 8.53 11.10 17.51
N VAL A 307 7.60 11.72 16.82
CA VAL A 307 7.17 11.28 15.49
C VAL A 307 7.98 12.05 14.44
N PHE A 308 8.67 11.31 13.61
CA PHE A 308 9.44 11.83 12.46
C PHE A 308 8.80 11.35 11.15
N PRO A 309 9.18 11.92 9.99
CA PRO A 309 8.73 11.41 8.69
C PRO A 309 9.06 9.92 8.45
N VAL A 310 10.06 9.39 9.16
CA VAL A 310 10.48 7.97 9.13
C VAL A 310 9.78 7.10 10.19
N GLY A 311 8.86 7.66 10.94
CA GLY A 311 8.17 6.95 12.04
C GLY A 311 8.64 7.37 13.44
N ILE A 312 8.50 6.48 14.39
CA ILE A 312 8.94 6.65 15.78
C ILE A 312 10.21 5.82 15.97
N PRO A 313 11.39 6.44 16.07
CA PRO A 313 12.63 5.68 16.23
C PRO A 313 12.79 5.18 17.67
N ASP A 314 13.02 3.88 17.81
CA ASP A 314 13.27 3.24 19.11
C ASP A 314 14.56 3.74 19.75
N SER A 315 15.51 4.19 18.92
CA SER A 315 16.86 4.63 19.36
C SER A 315 16.91 5.89 20.23
N ILE A 316 15.81 6.62 20.34
CA ILE A 316 15.74 7.84 21.17
C ILE A 316 14.78 7.72 22.35
N MET A 317 14.02 6.64 22.42
CA MET A 317 13.09 6.39 23.53
C MET A 317 13.84 5.77 24.72
N TRP A 318 13.34 6.02 25.89
CA TRP A 318 13.87 5.42 27.13
C TRP A 318 12.75 5.20 28.15
N VAL A 319 12.99 4.35 29.14
CA VAL A 319 12.04 4.03 30.21
C VAL A 319 12.69 4.33 31.55
N PRO A 320 12.04 5.10 32.46
CA PRO A 320 12.54 5.34 33.81
C PRO A 320 12.80 4.02 34.53
N GLY A 321 13.88 3.94 35.34
CA GLY A 321 14.29 2.72 36.00
C GLY A 321 13.18 2.04 36.84
N ALA A 322 12.34 2.83 37.49
CA ALA A 322 11.20 2.33 38.27
C ALA A 322 10.07 1.73 37.40
N GLU A 323 10.03 2.04 36.09
CA GLU A 323 9.01 1.59 35.15
C GLU A 323 9.53 0.51 34.18
N GLN A 324 10.79 0.12 34.31
CA GLN A 324 11.42 -0.92 33.48
C GLN A 324 10.84 -2.30 33.80
N LYS A 325 10.59 -3.07 32.76
CA LYS A 325 10.18 -4.47 32.87
C LYS A 325 11.40 -5.38 32.75
N LYS A 326 11.44 -6.43 33.54
CA LYS A 326 12.42 -7.53 33.34
C LYS A 326 11.98 -8.32 32.10
N VAL A 327 12.91 -8.59 31.21
CA VAL A 327 12.67 -9.50 30.08
C VAL A 327 12.83 -10.94 30.60
N PRO A 328 11.79 -11.78 30.47
CA PRO A 328 11.91 -13.17 30.92
C PRO A 328 13.03 -13.90 30.17
N GLY A 329 13.97 -14.46 30.92
CA GLY A 329 15.07 -15.24 30.35
C GLY A 329 16.30 -14.45 29.91
N LEU A 330 16.36 -13.13 30.19
CA LEU A 330 17.54 -12.28 29.99
C LEU A 330 18.03 -11.66 31.29
#